data_249af15c812f36a0919f7a9894592795
#
_entry.id   249af15c812f36a0919f7a9894592795
#
_cell.length_a   1.000
_cell.length_b   1.000
_cell.length_c   1.000
_cell.angle_alpha   90.00
_cell.angle_beta   90.00
_cell.angle_gamma   90.00
#
_symmetry.space_group_name_H-M   'P 1'
#
loop_
_entity.id
_entity.type
_entity.pdbx_description
1 polymer ?
#
loop_
_entity_poly.entity_id
_entity_poly.type
_entity_poly.pdbx_seq_one_letter_code
_entity_poly.pdbx_strand_id
1 'polypeptide(L)'
;MTTARQKLRKRLTEGPMILAPGIYDAYGARLVEQAGFEAVYMTGNGVSASLLGRPDVGLIDLTLLSQHAHRAAACIDIPLICDADTGYGNAVNVRRTVEEFEAGGVAAIHLEDQVSPKRCGHLPGSRPVVALEEAVGKIEAAVAARRDPDFIIIARTDAAAGHGLDEAIRRGKAYAKAGADVVFVELKSSPGIRDELKRVTSETPAPCLVNVEELGELGELTARELDQLGLRIAIYPGLARYAAGHGIRHALGALKSDGTTKTARERMFTFREYNEALGISDVEAWERRFLLR
;
A
#
# COMPACT_ATOMS: atom_id res chain seq x y z
N MET A 1 23.68 -6.05 8.16
CA MET A 1 22.28 -6.56 8.01
C MET A 1 21.70 -5.99 6.72
N THR A 2 20.94 -6.77 5.98
CA THR A 2 20.23 -6.30 4.76
C THR A 2 19.09 -5.39 5.17
N THR A 3 19.00 -4.19 4.59
CA THR A 3 17.91 -3.24 4.90
C THR A 3 16.57 -3.70 4.33
N ALA A 4 15.45 -3.16 4.84
CA ALA A 4 14.12 -3.43 4.30
C ALA A 4 14.02 -3.09 2.80
N ARG A 5 14.65 -1.99 2.36
CA ARG A 5 14.72 -1.59 0.95
C ARG A 5 15.46 -2.63 0.10
N GLN A 6 16.62 -3.07 0.54
CA GLN A 6 17.39 -4.12 -0.13
C GLN A 6 16.62 -5.43 -0.23
N LYS A 7 15.90 -5.81 0.84
CA LYS A 7 15.01 -6.98 0.81
C LYS A 7 13.96 -6.84 -0.30
N LEU A 8 13.25 -5.71 -0.35
CA LEU A 8 12.22 -5.49 -1.36
C LEU A 8 12.80 -5.44 -2.79
N ARG A 9 13.91 -4.71 -2.99
CA ARG A 9 14.60 -4.62 -4.29
C ARG A 9 14.99 -6.00 -4.83
N LYS A 10 15.57 -6.83 -3.98
CA LYS A 10 15.94 -8.21 -4.34
C LYS A 10 14.70 -9.03 -4.72
N ARG A 11 13.61 -8.91 -3.95
CA ARG A 11 12.36 -9.67 -4.18
C ARG A 11 11.62 -9.26 -5.45
N LEU A 12 11.87 -8.09 -6.02
CA LEU A 12 11.30 -7.72 -7.34
C LEU A 12 11.81 -8.60 -8.47
N THR A 13 13.04 -9.15 -8.36
CA THR A 13 13.68 -9.96 -9.40
C THR A 13 13.78 -11.44 -9.05
N GLU A 14 13.68 -11.79 -7.77
CA GLU A 14 13.88 -13.14 -7.28
C GLU A 14 12.65 -13.70 -6.54
N GLY A 15 12.41 -14.99 -6.69
CA GLY A 15 11.35 -15.72 -5.99
C GLY A 15 9.94 -15.49 -6.54
N PRO A 16 8.89 -15.99 -5.86
CA PRO A 16 7.51 -15.82 -6.26
C PRO A 16 7.04 -14.38 -6.06
N MET A 17 5.85 -14.05 -6.56
CA MET A 17 5.20 -12.75 -6.37
C MET A 17 5.10 -12.37 -4.89
N ILE A 18 5.30 -11.10 -4.58
CA ILE A 18 5.20 -10.53 -3.24
C ILE A 18 3.73 -10.29 -2.91
N LEU A 19 3.26 -10.83 -1.78
CA LEU A 19 1.98 -10.47 -1.19
C LEU A 19 2.21 -9.38 -0.14
N ALA A 20 1.54 -8.24 -0.29
CA ALA A 20 1.63 -7.11 0.63
C ALA A 20 0.24 -6.76 1.18
N PRO A 21 -0.14 -7.33 2.35
CA PRO A 21 -1.39 -7.00 3.02
C PRO A 21 -1.49 -5.52 3.34
N GLY A 22 -2.70 -4.96 3.14
CA GLY A 22 -2.97 -3.55 3.37
C GLY A 22 -3.22 -3.26 4.85
N ILE A 23 -2.53 -2.22 5.34
CA ILE A 23 -2.70 -1.68 6.70
C ILE A 23 -2.93 -0.18 6.64
N TYR A 24 -3.27 0.39 7.76
CA TYR A 24 -3.48 1.82 7.90
C TYR A 24 -2.90 2.42 9.19
N ASP A 25 -2.17 1.62 9.97
CA ASP A 25 -1.48 2.05 11.20
C ASP A 25 -0.31 1.12 11.58
N ALA A 26 0.44 1.51 12.60
CA ALA A 26 1.58 0.76 13.11
C ALA A 26 1.17 -0.59 13.74
N TYR A 27 -0.01 -0.66 14.37
CA TYR A 27 -0.50 -1.90 14.95
C TYR A 27 -0.77 -2.96 13.87
N GLY A 28 -1.46 -2.57 12.81
CA GLY A 28 -1.68 -3.43 11.65
C GLY A 28 -0.37 -3.89 11.00
N ALA A 29 0.65 -3.00 10.91
CA ALA A 29 1.96 -3.35 10.35
C ALA A 29 2.64 -4.48 11.16
N ARG A 30 2.63 -4.41 12.50
CA ARG A 30 3.16 -5.46 13.35
C ARG A 30 2.42 -6.80 13.18
N LEU A 31 1.10 -6.76 13.07
CA LEU A 31 0.30 -7.98 12.86
C LEU A 31 0.63 -8.65 11.52
N VAL A 32 0.85 -7.87 10.46
CA VAL A 32 1.25 -8.40 9.15
C VAL A 32 2.64 -9.04 9.22
N GLU A 33 3.60 -8.40 9.87
CA GLU A 33 4.94 -8.97 10.07
C GLU A 33 4.90 -10.26 10.87
N GLN A 34 4.16 -10.29 11.98
CA GLN A 34 3.99 -11.49 12.83
C GLN A 34 3.28 -12.64 12.11
N ALA A 35 2.42 -12.32 11.15
CA ALA A 35 1.80 -13.32 10.28
C ALA A 35 2.79 -13.92 9.25
N GLY A 36 4.04 -13.42 9.19
CA GLY A 36 5.11 -13.96 8.34
C GLY A 36 5.10 -13.43 6.90
N PHE A 37 4.41 -12.33 6.61
CA PHE A 37 4.49 -11.70 5.30
C PHE A 37 5.83 -11.00 5.09
N GLU A 38 6.30 -11.00 3.84
CA GLU A 38 7.61 -10.44 3.48
C GLU A 38 7.56 -8.93 3.14
N ALA A 39 6.38 -8.35 3.03
CA ALA A 39 6.15 -6.93 2.79
C ALA A 39 4.76 -6.53 3.32
N VAL A 40 4.57 -5.24 3.54
CA VAL A 40 3.31 -4.65 3.98
C VAL A 40 2.99 -3.41 3.13
N TYR A 41 1.72 -3.14 2.91
CA TYR A 41 1.26 -1.99 2.14
C TYR A 41 0.44 -1.02 3.01
N MET A 42 0.81 0.27 3.04
CA MET A 42 0.01 1.31 3.68
C MET A 42 -0.92 1.97 2.66
N THR A 43 -2.22 1.84 2.89
CA THR A 43 -3.27 2.37 2.00
C THR A 43 -3.69 3.78 2.42
N GLY A 44 -3.63 4.75 1.50
CA GLY A 44 -4.13 6.12 1.73
C GLY A 44 -5.60 6.15 2.15
N ASN A 45 -6.43 5.28 1.56
CA ASN A 45 -7.84 5.13 1.93
C ASN A 45 -8.01 4.70 3.41
N GLY A 46 -7.23 3.72 3.86
CA GLY A 46 -7.27 3.28 5.25
C GLY A 46 -6.78 4.36 6.22
N VAL A 47 -5.75 5.10 5.84
CA VAL A 47 -5.22 6.23 6.63
C VAL A 47 -6.25 7.37 6.71
N SER A 48 -6.94 7.72 5.61
CA SER A 48 -8.03 8.72 5.62
C SER A 48 -9.16 8.30 6.58
N ALA A 49 -9.57 7.04 6.53
CA ALA A 49 -10.57 6.51 7.45
C ALA A 49 -10.11 6.54 8.91
N SER A 50 -8.85 6.16 9.18
CA SER A 50 -8.28 6.08 10.54
C SER A 50 -8.04 7.45 11.16
N LEU A 51 -7.39 8.37 10.42
CA LEU A 51 -7.02 9.67 10.97
C LEU A 51 -8.16 10.70 10.94
N LEU A 52 -9.01 10.66 9.92
CA LEU A 52 -10.02 11.69 9.69
C LEU A 52 -11.47 11.18 9.85
N GLY A 53 -11.69 9.87 9.86
CA GLY A 53 -13.04 9.29 9.78
C GLY A 53 -13.75 9.70 8.48
N ARG A 54 -13.01 9.90 7.38
CA ARG A 54 -13.52 10.39 6.10
C ARG A 54 -13.13 9.47 4.94
N PRO A 55 -13.94 9.46 3.86
CA PRO A 55 -13.60 8.75 2.65
C PRO A 55 -12.34 9.37 2.00
N ASP A 56 -11.69 8.55 1.19
CA ASP A 56 -10.46 8.93 0.49
C ASP A 56 -10.75 9.74 -0.78
N VAL A 57 -10.71 11.05 -0.63
CA VAL A 57 -10.97 12.04 -1.68
C VAL A 57 -9.93 13.16 -1.68
N GLY A 58 -8.67 12.82 -1.35
CA GLY A 58 -7.55 13.75 -1.35
C GLY A 58 -7.53 14.71 -0.14
N LEU A 59 -8.02 14.27 1.02
CA LEU A 59 -8.04 15.07 2.25
C LEU A 59 -6.77 14.91 3.09
N ILE A 60 -6.02 13.84 2.89
CA ILE A 60 -4.72 13.60 3.54
C ILE A 60 -3.65 14.36 2.79
N ASP A 61 -2.84 15.12 3.51
CA ASP A 61 -1.68 15.82 2.96
C ASP A 61 -0.38 15.00 3.14
N LEU A 62 0.71 15.49 2.51
CA LEU A 62 2.03 14.87 2.60
C LEU A 62 2.48 14.68 4.05
N THR A 63 2.31 15.68 4.90
CA THR A 63 2.81 15.66 6.27
C THR A 63 2.11 14.59 7.11
N LEU A 64 0.79 14.54 7.01
CA LEU A 64 0.00 13.52 7.72
C LEU A 64 0.37 12.11 7.29
N LEU A 65 0.48 11.87 5.97
CA LEU A 65 0.74 10.52 5.47
C LEU A 65 2.19 10.09 5.72
N SER A 66 3.18 10.95 5.44
CA SER A 66 4.59 10.60 5.63
C SER A 66 4.95 10.34 7.10
N GLN A 67 4.44 11.16 8.02
CA GLN A 67 4.63 10.93 9.46
C GLN A 67 3.94 9.64 9.95
N HIS A 68 2.77 9.34 9.39
CA HIS A 68 2.05 8.11 9.73
C HIS A 68 2.79 6.87 9.19
N ALA A 69 3.29 6.93 7.97
CA ALA A 69 4.11 5.90 7.34
C ALA A 69 5.42 5.67 8.10
N HIS A 70 6.09 6.74 8.54
CA HIS A 70 7.29 6.64 9.37
C HIS A 70 7.04 5.83 10.66
N ARG A 71 5.93 6.08 11.37
CA ARG A 71 5.59 5.33 12.59
C ARG A 71 5.38 3.84 12.31
N ALA A 72 4.75 3.51 11.19
CA ALA A 72 4.57 2.12 10.78
C ALA A 72 5.90 1.48 10.37
N ALA A 73 6.72 2.17 9.56
CA ALA A 73 8.04 1.66 9.14
C ALA A 73 8.99 1.45 10.32
N ALA A 74 8.92 2.31 11.35
CA ALA A 74 9.80 2.25 12.52
C ALA A 74 9.52 1.05 13.47
N CYS A 75 8.39 0.37 13.34
CA CYS A 75 8.01 -0.73 14.24
C CYS A 75 8.10 -2.11 13.60
N ILE A 76 8.59 -2.24 12.36
CA ILE A 76 8.71 -3.48 11.60
C ILE A 76 10.06 -3.59 10.91
N ASP A 77 10.51 -4.81 10.62
CA ASP A 77 11.73 -5.11 9.88
C ASP A 77 11.48 -5.50 8.42
N ILE A 78 10.21 -5.71 8.05
CA ILE A 78 9.78 -5.97 6.67
C ILE A 78 9.57 -4.66 5.91
N PRO A 79 9.75 -4.64 4.57
CA PRO A 79 9.57 -3.43 3.78
C PRO A 79 8.11 -2.92 3.78
N LEU A 80 7.95 -1.62 4.03
CA LEU A 80 6.71 -0.89 3.87
C LEU A 80 6.63 -0.28 2.47
N ILE A 81 5.60 -0.63 1.71
CA ILE A 81 5.18 0.01 0.46
C ILE A 81 4.08 1.01 0.84
N CYS A 82 4.13 2.26 0.37
CA CYS A 82 3.18 3.28 0.78
C CYS A 82 2.50 3.96 -0.41
N ASP A 83 1.22 4.26 -0.27
CA ASP A 83 0.51 5.22 -1.11
C ASP A 83 1.12 6.62 -0.90
N ALA A 84 1.39 7.35 -1.98
CA ALA A 84 1.82 8.74 -1.94
C ALA A 84 0.96 9.64 -2.83
N ASP A 85 -0.29 9.21 -3.07
CA ASP A 85 -1.28 9.93 -3.86
C ASP A 85 -0.68 10.42 -5.20
N THR A 86 -0.92 11.65 -5.57
CA THR A 86 -0.38 12.27 -6.80
C THR A 86 1.01 12.90 -6.62
N GLY A 87 1.65 12.70 -5.46
CA GLY A 87 2.90 13.37 -5.07
C GLY A 87 2.69 14.80 -4.55
N TYR A 88 1.44 15.16 -4.22
CA TYR A 88 1.01 16.39 -3.53
C TYR A 88 1.33 17.69 -4.29
N GLY A 89 1.38 17.64 -5.62
CA GLY A 89 1.57 18.79 -6.47
C GLY A 89 2.32 18.46 -7.77
N ASN A 90 3.17 19.37 -8.24
CA ASN A 90 3.99 19.21 -9.44
C ASN A 90 5.32 18.47 -9.15
N ALA A 91 6.21 18.39 -10.12
CA ALA A 91 7.50 17.70 -10.00
C ALA A 91 8.37 18.22 -8.81
N VAL A 92 8.27 19.50 -8.44
CA VAL A 92 8.99 20.07 -7.28
C VAL A 92 8.42 19.50 -5.96
N ASN A 93 7.10 19.35 -5.87
CA ASN A 93 6.46 18.74 -4.71
C ASN A 93 6.80 17.24 -4.61
N VAL A 94 6.81 16.53 -5.76
CA VAL A 94 7.20 15.10 -5.83
C VAL A 94 8.61 14.88 -5.29
N ARG A 95 9.56 15.77 -5.59
CA ARG A 95 10.91 15.72 -4.99
C ARG A 95 10.82 15.68 -3.46
N ARG A 96 10.10 16.62 -2.85
CA ARG A 96 9.92 16.65 -1.39
C ARG A 96 9.20 15.39 -0.88
N THR A 97 8.21 14.91 -1.60
CA THR A 97 7.49 13.68 -1.26
C THR A 97 8.44 12.50 -1.13
N VAL A 98 9.30 12.30 -2.12
CA VAL A 98 10.32 11.23 -2.09
C VAL A 98 11.26 11.40 -0.89
N GLU A 99 11.80 12.60 -0.68
CA GLU A 99 12.71 12.90 0.42
C GLU A 99 12.09 12.60 1.79
N GLU A 100 10.81 12.94 2.02
CA GLU A 100 10.08 12.71 3.28
C GLU A 100 9.83 11.21 3.53
N PHE A 101 9.33 10.47 2.53
CA PHE A 101 9.08 9.05 2.68
C PHE A 101 10.38 8.23 2.82
N GLU A 102 11.40 8.59 2.05
CA GLU A 102 12.70 7.96 2.14
C GLU A 102 13.34 8.16 3.52
N ALA A 103 13.35 9.40 4.03
CA ALA A 103 13.82 9.70 5.39
C ALA A 103 13.00 8.98 6.48
N GLY A 104 11.71 8.76 6.24
CA GLY A 104 10.80 8.04 7.12
C GLY A 104 11.00 6.51 7.16
N GLY A 105 11.97 5.95 6.42
CA GLY A 105 12.25 4.51 6.46
C GLY A 105 11.35 3.65 5.55
N VAL A 106 10.46 4.27 4.77
CA VAL A 106 9.62 3.58 3.77
C VAL A 106 10.51 2.94 2.70
N ALA A 107 10.12 1.77 2.19
CA ALA A 107 10.89 1.04 1.19
C ALA A 107 10.47 1.34 -0.26
N ALA A 108 9.19 1.66 -0.46
CA ALA A 108 8.64 2.01 -1.76
C ALA A 108 7.46 2.97 -1.62
N ILE A 109 7.28 3.83 -2.61
CA ILE A 109 6.05 4.62 -2.75
C ILE A 109 5.45 4.42 -4.13
N HIS A 110 4.12 4.52 -4.24
CA HIS A 110 3.50 4.71 -5.55
C HIS A 110 2.95 6.13 -5.70
N LEU A 111 3.12 6.65 -6.93
CA LEU A 111 2.65 7.96 -7.36
C LEU A 111 1.67 7.76 -8.52
N GLU A 112 0.48 8.33 -8.42
CA GLU A 112 -0.56 8.20 -9.44
C GLU A 112 -0.69 9.46 -10.31
N ASP A 113 -1.18 9.26 -11.52
CA ASP A 113 -1.35 10.31 -12.53
C ASP A 113 -2.71 11.02 -12.49
N GLN A 114 -3.50 10.85 -11.43
CA GLN A 114 -4.76 11.58 -11.28
C GLN A 114 -4.53 13.09 -11.15
N VAL A 115 -5.53 13.86 -11.63
CA VAL A 115 -5.60 15.29 -11.32
C VAL A 115 -5.92 15.45 -9.82
N SER A 116 -5.15 16.30 -9.13
CA SER A 116 -5.39 16.59 -7.70
C SER A 116 -6.57 17.59 -7.54
N PRO A 117 -7.46 17.39 -6.55
CA PRO A 117 -7.45 16.34 -5.55
C PRO A 117 -7.92 14.98 -6.12
N LYS A 118 -7.17 13.93 -5.79
CA LYS A 118 -7.46 12.57 -6.27
C LYS A 118 -8.72 11.99 -5.66
N ARG A 119 -9.21 10.88 -6.21
CA ARG A 119 -10.31 10.09 -5.67
C ARG A 119 -9.95 8.61 -5.66
N CYS A 120 -10.34 7.90 -4.60
CA CYS A 120 -10.16 6.46 -4.53
C CYS A 120 -10.74 5.74 -5.75
N GLY A 121 -10.01 4.78 -6.30
CA GLY A 121 -10.37 4.02 -7.49
C GLY A 121 -11.73 3.32 -7.44
N HIS A 122 -12.18 2.97 -6.24
CA HIS A 122 -13.46 2.27 -6.01
C HIS A 122 -14.66 3.20 -5.85
N LEU A 123 -14.45 4.52 -5.69
CA LEU A 123 -15.54 5.47 -5.61
C LEU A 123 -16.17 5.72 -7.00
N PRO A 124 -17.49 5.98 -7.07
CA PRO A 124 -18.11 6.38 -8.33
C PRO A 124 -17.64 7.76 -8.76
N GLY A 125 -17.68 8.01 -10.06
CA GLY A 125 -17.35 9.28 -10.69
C GLY A 125 -16.09 9.23 -11.55
N SER A 126 -15.79 10.36 -12.21
CA SER A 126 -14.63 10.51 -13.08
C SER A 126 -13.34 10.62 -12.28
N ARG A 127 -12.28 10.04 -12.83
CA ARG A 127 -10.90 10.17 -12.36
C ARG A 127 -10.06 10.71 -13.50
N PRO A 128 -10.08 12.04 -13.73
CA PRO A 128 -9.26 12.62 -14.76
C PRO A 128 -7.79 12.42 -14.45
N VAL A 129 -7.01 12.14 -15.47
CA VAL A 129 -5.54 12.02 -15.38
C VAL A 129 -4.88 13.25 -16.00
N VAL A 130 -3.71 13.62 -15.50
CA VAL A 130 -2.90 14.71 -16.06
C VAL A 130 -2.35 14.32 -17.44
N ALA A 131 -1.85 15.29 -18.20
CA ALA A 131 -1.16 15.03 -19.46
C ALA A 131 -0.01 14.03 -19.25
N LEU A 132 0.26 13.18 -20.26
CA LEU A 132 1.31 12.16 -20.15
C LEU A 132 2.67 12.77 -19.83
N GLU A 133 2.99 13.88 -20.48
CA GLU A 133 4.26 14.59 -20.33
C GLU A 133 4.45 15.11 -18.88
N GLU A 134 3.37 15.58 -18.24
CA GLU A 134 3.39 16.00 -16.85
C GLU A 134 3.61 14.79 -15.93
N ALA A 135 2.89 13.70 -16.16
CA ALA A 135 3.03 12.48 -15.37
C ALA A 135 4.45 11.89 -15.50
N VAL A 136 5.01 11.83 -16.71
CA VAL A 136 6.39 11.40 -16.97
C VAL A 136 7.38 12.28 -16.22
N GLY A 137 7.24 13.63 -16.29
CA GLY A 137 8.10 14.55 -15.57
C GLY A 137 8.05 14.38 -14.05
N LYS A 138 6.89 14.01 -13.48
CA LYS A 138 6.75 13.67 -12.06
C LYS A 138 7.50 12.39 -11.70
N ILE A 139 7.45 11.37 -12.54
CA ILE A 139 8.20 10.11 -12.32
C ILE A 139 9.71 10.33 -12.45
N GLU A 140 10.16 11.07 -13.47
CA GLU A 140 11.57 11.45 -13.61
C GLU A 140 12.08 12.23 -12.40
N ALA A 141 11.28 13.17 -11.88
CA ALA A 141 11.60 13.92 -10.65
C ALA A 141 11.69 13.00 -9.42
N ALA A 142 10.79 12.01 -9.29
CA ALA A 142 10.83 11.04 -8.21
C ALA A 142 12.11 10.18 -8.26
N VAL A 143 12.45 9.67 -9.44
CA VAL A 143 13.68 8.89 -9.67
C VAL A 143 14.93 9.71 -9.36
N ALA A 144 14.98 10.97 -9.77
CA ALA A 144 16.10 11.86 -9.53
C ALA A 144 16.22 12.30 -8.06
N ALA A 145 15.11 12.34 -7.32
CA ALA A 145 15.07 12.78 -5.93
C ALA A 145 15.56 11.74 -4.93
N ARG A 146 15.41 10.45 -5.23
CA ARG A 146 15.84 9.37 -4.34
C ARG A 146 17.35 9.36 -4.14
N ARG A 147 17.78 9.15 -2.89
CA ARG A 147 19.19 9.07 -2.50
C ARG A 147 19.67 7.63 -2.36
N ASP A 148 18.79 6.77 -1.84
CA ASP A 148 19.04 5.34 -1.70
C ASP A 148 18.59 4.62 -2.99
N PRO A 149 19.50 4.00 -3.76
CA PRO A 149 19.13 3.31 -5.00
C PRO A 149 18.17 2.13 -4.78
N ASP A 150 18.06 1.63 -3.55
CA ASP A 150 17.13 0.57 -3.19
C ASP A 150 15.73 1.06 -2.85
N PHE A 151 15.52 2.39 -2.72
CA PHE A 151 14.18 2.97 -2.59
C PHE A 151 13.43 2.81 -3.92
N ILE A 152 12.24 2.22 -3.88
CA ILE A 152 11.49 1.83 -5.09
C ILE A 152 10.46 2.89 -5.43
N ILE A 153 10.46 3.35 -6.68
CA ILE A 153 9.44 4.22 -7.26
C ILE A 153 8.47 3.38 -8.08
N ILE A 154 7.21 3.34 -7.65
CA ILE A 154 6.11 2.67 -8.35
C ILE A 154 5.29 3.74 -9.05
N ALA A 155 5.19 3.66 -10.38
CA ALA A 155 4.36 4.58 -11.15
C ALA A 155 2.98 3.98 -11.39
N ARG A 156 1.94 4.65 -10.88
CA ARG A 156 0.55 4.25 -11.05
C ARG A 156 -0.13 5.09 -12.12
N THR A 157 -0.95 4.42 -12.93
CA THR A 157 -1.88 5.11 -13.83
C THR A 157 -3.32 4.68 -13.57
N ASP A 158 -4.20 5.66 -13.47
CA ASP A 158 -5.66 5.50 -13.38
C ASP A 158 -6.36 5.70 -14.74
N ALA A 159 -5.60 5.79 -15.83
CA ALA A 159 -6.11 6.09 -17.16
C ALA A 159 -7.07 5.02 -17.70
N ALA A 160 -6.96 3.76 -17.26
CA ALA A 160 -7.82 2.67 -17.77
C ALA A 160 -9.31 2.98 -17.63
N ALA A 161 -9.71 3.62 -16.53
CA ALA A 161 -11.12 3.90 -16.26
C ALA A 161 -11.75 4.95 -17.19
N GLY A 162 -10.97 5.92 -17.68
CA GLY A 162 -11.47 7.01 -18.51
C GLY A 162 -11.02 6.96 -19.98
N HIS A 163 -9.90 6.29 -20.25
CA HIS A 163 -9.24 6.29 -21.54
C HIS A 163 -9.00 4.89 -22.12
N GLY A 164 -9.35 3.83 -21.34
CA GLY A 164 -9.20 2.45 -21.78
C GLY A 164 -7.81 1.86 -21.50
N LEU A 165 -7.73 0.52 -21.64
CA LEU A 165 -6.54 -0.27 -21.33
C LEU A 165 -5.32 0.11 -22.18
N ASP A 166 -5.52 0.39 -23.47
CA ASP A 166 -4.42 0.72 -24.40
C ASP A 166 -3.69 2.00 -23.96
N GLU A 167 -4.43 3.03 -23.55
CA GLU A 167 -3.84 4.26 -23.00
C GLU A 167 -3.11 3.99 -21.67
N ALA A 168 -3.70 3.19 -20.79
CA ALA A 168 -3.06 2.85 -19.53
C ALA A 168 -1.73 2.09 -19.74
N ILE A 169 -1.71 1.13 -20.68
CA ILE A 169 -0.48 0.42 -21.06
C ILE A 169 0.53 1.38 -21.71
N ARG A 170 0.09 2.29 -22.57
CA ARG A 170 0.96 3.32 -23.17
C ARG A 170 1.64 4.17 -22.09
N ARG A 171 0.88 4.60 -21.08
CA ARG A 171 1.41 5.34 -19.92
C ARG A 171 2.38 4.50 -19.10
N GLY A 172 2.04 3.25 -18.80
CA GLY A 172 2.92 2.31 -18.08
C GLY A 172 4.27 2.14 -18.78
N LYS A 173 4.28 2.00 -20.11
CA LYS A 173 5.52 1.96 -20.92
C LYS A 173 6.34 3.25 -20.79
N ALA A 174 5.68 4.41 -20.82
CA ALA A 174 6.35 5.70 -20.67
C ALA A 174 6.95 5.87 -19.26
N TYR A 175 6.25 5.43 -18.23
CA TYR A 175 6.73 5.49 -16.84
C TYR A 175 7.92 4.55 -16.61
N ALA A 176 7.89 3.34 -17.16
CA ALA A 176 9.03 2.44 -17.13
C ALA A 176 10.26 3.07 -17.82
N LYS A 177 10.05 3.74 -18.97
CA LYS A 177 11.11 4.48 -19.68
C LYS A 177 11.63 5.69 -18.87
N ALA A 178 10.76 6.34 -18.07
CA ALA A 178 11.13 7.43 -17.16
C ALA A 178 11.92 6.95 -15.92
N GLY A 179 12.09 5.64 -15.75
CA GLY A 179 12.90 5.04 -14.67
C GLY A 179 12.08 4.54 -13.48
N ALA A 180 10.76 4.41 -13.61
CA ALA A 180 9.97 3.72 -12.59
C ALA A 180 10.45 2.28 -12.43
N ASP A 181 10.62 1.83 -11.19
CA ASP A 181 11.07 0.46 -10.88
C ASP A 181 9.94 -0.57 -11.03
N VAL A 182 8.70 -0.12 -10.81
CA VAL A 182 7.48 -0.93 -10.89
C VAL A 182 6.39 -0.09 -11.54
N VAL A 183 5.56 -0.72 -12.36
CA VAL A 183 4.38 -0.10 -12.96
C VAL A 183 3.12 -0.66 -12.33
N PHE A 184 2.18 0.21 -12.02
CA PHE A 184 0.89 -0.12 -11.47
C PHE A 184 -0.22 0.46 -12.37
N VAL A 185 -0.87 -0.40 -13.15
CA VAL A 185 -2.07 -0.03 -13.91
C VAL A 185 -3.28 -0.34 -13.04
N GLU A 186 -3.99 0.69 -12.59
CA GLU A 186 -5.22 0.52 -11.81
C GLU A 186 -6.35 0.02 -12.70
N LEU A 187 -6.74 -1.22 -12.50
CA LEU A 187 -7.84 -1.88 -13.19
C LEU A 187 -8.99 -2.15 -12.23
N LYS A 188 -10.21 -2.02 -12.71
CA LYS A 188 -11.38 -2.46 -11.96
C LYS A 188 -11.62 -3.95 -12.20
N SER A 189 -11.99 -4.63 -11.13
CA SER A 189 -12.43 -6.02 -11.22
C SER A 189 -13.60 -6.14 -12.21
N SER A 190 -13.44 -6.97 -13.22
CA SER A 190 -14.41 -7.14 -14.31
C SER A 190 -14.27 -8.52 -14.96
N PRO A 191 -15.31 -9.04 -15.63
CA PRO A 191 -15.15 -10.19 -16.50
C PRO A 191 -14.05 -9.92 -17.54
N GLY A 192 -13.02 -10.77 -17.62
CA GLY A 192 -11.88 -10.57 -18.53
C GLY A 192 -10.66 -9.92 -17.88
N ILE A 193 -10.69 -9.60 -16.59
CA ILE A 193 -9.57 -9.00 -15.87
C ILE A 193 -8.26 -9.81 -16.00
N ARG A 194 -8.35 -11.14 -16.13
CA ARG A 194 -7.17 -12.01 -16.36
C ARG A 194 -6.45 -11.66 -17.67
N ASP A 195 -7.19 -11.43 -18.75
CA ASP A 195 -6.62 -11.09 -20.06
C ASP A 195 -6.06 -9.66 -20.04
N GLU A 196 -6.73 -8.74 -19.37
CA GLU A 196 -6.24 -7.37 -19.17
C GLU A 196 -4.92 -7.36 -18.39
N LEU A 197 -4.83 -8.09 -17.26
CA LEU A 197 -3.60 -8.21 -16.49
C LEU A 197 -2.47 -8.85 -17.29
N LYS A 198 -2.78 -9.91 -18.06
CA LYS A 198 -1.79 -10.55 -18.93
C LYS A 198 -1.26 -9.59 -19.99
N ARG A 199 -2.12 -8.74 -20.56
CA ARG A 199 -1.68 -7.69 -21.48
C ARG A 199 -0.78 -6.68 -20.77
N VAL A 200 -1.18 -6.19 -19.61
CA VAL A 200 -0.38 -5.24 -18.82
C VAL A 200 1.02 -5.80 -18.57
N THR A 201 1.12 -7.02 -18.06
CA THR A 201 2.41 -7.63 -17.71
C THR A 201 3.29 -7.97 -18.90
N SER A 202 2.68 -8.42 -20.02
CA SER A 202 3.44 -8.78 -21.23
C SER A 202 3.87 -7.58 -22.06
N GLU A 203 3.13 -6.48 -22.01
CA GLU A 203 3.42 -5.28 -22.81
C GLU A 203 4.23 -4.22 -22.04
N THR A 204 4.28 -4.27 -20.71
CA THR A 204 5.03 -3.30 -19.89
C THR A 204 6.44 -3.82 -19.62
N PRO A 205 7.50 -3.05 -19.92
CA PRO A 205 8.90 -3.50 -19.77
C PRO A 205 9.46 -3.36 -18.33
N ALA A 206 8.60 -3.38 -17.32
CA ALA A 206 8.94 -3.29 -15.90
C ALA A 206 8.10 -4.26 -15.09
N PRO A 207 8.55 -4.68 -13.90
CA PRO A 207 7.72 -5.42 -12.95
C PRO A 207 6.38 -4.73 -12.72
N CYS A 208 5.29 -5.51 -12.65
CA CYS A 208 3.94 -4.96 -12.47
C CYS A 208 3.37 -5.27 -11.09
N LEU A 209 2.66 -4.28 -10.54
CA LEU A 209 1.87 -4.39 -9.32
C LEU A 209 0.39 -4.47 -9.65
N VAL A 210 -0.35 -5.27 -8.89
CA VAL A 210 -1.82 -5.33 -8.94
C VAL A 210 -2.44 -4.95 -7.59
N ASN A 211 -3.51 -4.19 -7.66
CA ASN A 211 -4.41 -3.94 -6.53
C ASN A 211 -5.51 -5.01 -6.54
N VAL A 212 -5.51 -5.88 -5.52
CA VAL A 212 -6.53 -6.93 -5.37
C VAL A 212 -7.72 -6.36 -4.62
N GLU A 213 -8.83 -6.22 -5.33
CA GLU A 213 -10.13 -5.90 -4.74
C GLU A 213 -10.73 -7.16 -4.14
N GLU A 214 -10.79 -7.25 -2.80
CA GLU A 214 -11.11 -8.46 -2.06
C GLU A 214 -12.51 -9.02 -2.36
N LEU A 215 -13.46 -8.17 -2.77
CA LEU A 215 -14.85 -8.55 -3.05
C LEU A 215 -15.19 -8.61 -4.53
N GLY A 216 -14.17 -8.49 -5.41
CA GLY A 216 -14.30 -8.57 -6.86
C GLY A 216 -13.68 -9.85 -7.45
N GLU A 217 -13.70 -9.99 -8.77
CA GLU A 217 -13.10 -11.15 -9.46
C GLU A 217 -11.59 -11.28 -9.19
N LEU A 218 -10.89 -10.17 -8.92
CA LEU A 218 -9.48 -10.21 -8.50
C LEU A 218 -9.30 -10.92 -7.16
N GLY A 219 -10.23 -10.77 -6.24
CA GLY A 219 -10.22 -11.43 -4.93
C GLY A 219 -10.39 -12.95 -4.98
N GLU A 220 -10.93 -13.47 -6.08
CA GLU A 220 -11.06 -14.91 -6.32
C GLU A 220 -9.75 -15.55 -6.85
N LEU A 221 -8.77 -14.72 -7.27
CA LEU A 221 -7.51 -15.21 -7.79
C LEU A 221 -6.55 -15.55 -6.66
N THR A 222 -6.00 -16.75 -6.72
CA THR A 222 -4.92 -17.15 -5.81
C THR A 222 -3.61 -16.41 -6.15
N ALA A 223 -2.72 -16.32 -5.17
CA ALA A 223 -1.37 -15.76 -5.37
C ALA A 223 -0.62 -16.45 -6.53
N ARG A 224 -0.79 -17.78 -6.66
CA ARG A 224 -0.19 -18.56 -7.74
C ARG A 224 -0.72 -18.16 -9.12
N GLU A 225 -2.01 -17.91 -9.24
CA GLU A 225 -2.61 -17.49 -10.51
C GLU A 225 -2.17 -16.08 -10.89
N LEU A 226 -2.08 -15.15 -9.92
CA LEU A 226 -1.56 -13.80 -10.15
C LEU A 226 -0.07 -13.82 -10.56
N ASP A 227 0.75 -14.66 -9.92
CA ASP A 227 2.16 -14.86 -10.29
C ASP A 227 2.29 -15.42 -11.72
N GLN A 228 1.45 -16.37 -12.11
CA GLN A 228 1.39 -16.93 -13.48
C GLN A 228 0.96 -15.91 -14.54
N LEU A 229 0.24 -14.86 -14.16
CA LEU A 229 -0.07 -13.72 -15.03
C LEU A 229 1.11 -12.74 -15.18
N GLY A 230 2.25 -12.99 -14.52
CA GLY A 230 3.47 -12.18 -14.63
C GLY A 230 3.55 -11.01 -13.65
N LEU A 231 2.69 -10.97 -12.64
CA LEU A 231 2.69 -9.93 -11.61
C LEU A 231 3.82 -10.18 -10.62
N ARG A 232 4.37 -9.10 -10.05
CA ARG A 232 5.48 -9.17 -9.08
C ARG A 232 5.08 -8.73 -7.67
N ILE A 233 4.07 -7.89 -7.54
CA ILE A 233 3.52 -7.44 -6.27
C ILE A 233 2.00 -7.50 -6.35
N ALA A 234 1.36 -8.07 -5.34
CA ALA A 234 -0.08 -7.94 -5.11
C ALA A 234 -0.34 -7.24 -3.78
N ILE A 235 -0.99 -6.07 -3.83
CA ILE A 235 -1.43 -5.36 -2.63
C ILE A 235 -2.91 -5.68 -2.35
N TYR A 236 -3.26 -5.76 -1.05
CA TYR A 236 -4.62 -6.04 -0.56
C TYR A 236 -5.09 -4.90 0.34
N PRO A 237 -5.45 -3.73 -0.22
CA PRO A 237 -5.67 -2.51 0.57
C PRO A 237 -6.85 -2.58 1.53
N GLY A 238 -7.85 -3.41 1.22
CA GLY A 238 -9.08 -3.55 1.99
C GLY A 238 -8.97 -4.49 3.18
N LEU A 239 -8.05 -5.45 3.16
CA LEU A 239 -7.99 -6.60 4.06
C LEU A 239 -8.16 -6.23 5.54
N ALA A 240 -7.22 -5.47 6.10
CA ALA A 240 -7.27 -5.13 7.51
C ALA A 240 -8.43 -4.20 7.87
N ARG A 241 -8.73 -3.20 7.02
CA ARG A 241 -9.81 -2.23 7.31
C ARG A 241 -11.20 -2.85 7.28
N TYR A 242 -11.45 -3.78 6.35
CA TYR A 242 -12.74 -4.47 6.27
C TYR A 242 -12.89 -5.46 7.42
N ALA A 243 -11.83 -6.21 7.74
CA ALA A 243 -11.82 -7.13 8.88
C ALA A 243 -12.03 -6.37 10.20
N ALA A 244 -11.29 -5.29 10.43
CA ALA A 244 -11.42 -4.46 11.62
C ALA A 244 -12.82 -3.84 11.73
N GLY A 245 -13.33 -3.25 10.64
CA GLY A 245 -14.66 -2.64 10.63
C GLY A 245 -15.78 -3.64 10.94
N HIS A 246 -15.68 -4.86 10.41
CA HIS A 246 -16.61 -5.94 10.72
C HIS A 246 -16.50 -6.36 12.19
N GLY A 247 -15.30 -6.61 12.70
CA GLY A 247 -15.06 -7.04 14.08
C GLY A 247 -15.53 -6.00 15.10
N ILE A 248 -15.18 -4.72 14.88
CA ILE A 248 -15.61 -3.61 15.74
C ILE A 248 -17.13 -3.51 15.77
N ARG A 249 -17.79 -3.55 14.61
CA ARG A 249 -19.27 -3.47 14.53
C ARG A 249 -19.94 -4.65 15.23
N HIS A 250 -19.40 -5.86 15.09
CA HIS A 250 -19.90 -7.04 15.78
C HIS A 250 -19.81 -6.88 17.31
N ALA A 251 -18.65 -6.47 17.83
CA ALA A 251 -18.44 -6.29 19.26
C ALA A 251 -19.31 -5.17 19.86
N LEU A 252 -19.46 -4.05 19.14
CA LEU A 252 -20.35 -2.97 19.56
C LEU A 252 -21.82 -3.39 19.53
N GLY A 253 -22.23 -4.23 18.58
CA GLY A 253 -23.56 -4.80 18.52
C GLY A 253 -23.89 -5.65 19.76
N ALA A 254 -22.98 -6.57 20.11
CA ALA A 254 -23.12 -7.41 21.31
C ALA A 254 -23.22 -6.55 22.59
N LEU A 255 -22.34 -5.57 22.77
CA LEU A 255 -22.38 -4.69 23.92
C LEU A 255 -23.70 -3.90 24.00
N LYS A 256 -24.21 -3.43 22.85
CA LYS A 256 -25.47 -2.66 22.80
C LYS A 256 -26.70 -3.52 23.08
N SER A 257 -26.76 -4.74 22.54
CA SER A 257 -27.93 -5.63 22.74
C SER A 257 -27.94 -6.32 24.09
N ASP A 258 -26.78 -6.83 24.53
CA ASP A 258 -26.67 -7.74 25.67
C ASP A 258 -26.20 -7.05 26.96
N GLY A 259 -25.73 -5.79 26.85
CA GLY A 259 -25.09 -5.06 27.96
C GLY A 259 -23.76 -5.65 28.39
N THR A 260 -23.20 -6.57 27.60
CA THR A 260 -21.94 -7.30 27.87
C THR A 260 -21.24 -7.67 26.57
N THR A 261 -19.91 -7.83 26.64
CA THR A 261 -19.08 -8.33 25.51
C THR A 261 -18.95 -9.85 25.48
N LYS A 262 -19.62 -10.58 26.36
CA LYS A 262 -19.44 -12.04 26.56
C LYS A 262 -19.53 -12.83 25.24
N THR A 263 -20.51 -12.54 24.40
CA THR A 263 -20.74 -13.22 23.11
C THR A 263 -19.75 -12.84 22.02
N ALA A 264 -19.03 -11.73 22.18
CA ALA A 264 -18.02 -11.28 21.21
C ALA A 264 -16.58 -11.69 21.56
N ARG A 265 -16.32 -12.17 22.81
CA ARG A 265 -14.96 -12.41 23.33
C ARG A 265 -14.16 -13.43 22.55
N GLU A 266 -14.80 -14.45 21.98
CA GLU A 266 -14.15 -15.50 21.20
C GLU A 266 -13.47 -14.96 19.93
N ARG A 267 -13.85 -13.74 19.49
CA ARG A 267 -13.32 -13.07 18.32
C ARG A 267 -12.47 -11.84 18.67
N MET A 268 -12.04 -11.75 19.94
CA MET A 268 -11.18 -10.68 20.44
C MET A 268 -9.86 -11.26 20.92
N PHE A 269 -8.80 -10.51 20.75
CA PHE A 269 -7.56 -10.80 21.47
C PHE A 269 -7.78 -10.74 22.98
N THR A 270 -7.14 -11.63 23.70
CA THR A 270 -6.95 -11.46 25.14
C THR A 270 -5.99 -10.31 25.41
N PHE A 271 -6.01 -9.77 26.61
CA PHE A 271 -5.05 -8.75 27.03
C PHE A 271 -3.60 -9.21 26.84
N ARG A 272 -3.33 -10.48 27.08
CA ARG A 272 -2.01 -11.08 26.90
C ARG A 272 -1.60 -11.09 25.43
N GLU A 273 -2.42 -11.67 24.55
CA GLU A 273 -2.14 -11.73 23.10
C GLU A 273 -1.94 -10.33 22.50
N TYR A 274 -2.77 -9.36 22.93
CA TYR A 274 -2.65 -7.97 22.50
C TYR A 274 -1.28 -7.37 22.87
N ASN A 275 -0.84 -7.54 24.12
CA ASN A 275 0.44 -7.00 24.57
C ASN A 275 1.64 -7.75 23.97
N GLU A 276 1.53 -9.07 23.76
CA GLU A 276 2.54 -9.86 23.06
C GLU A 276 2.70 -9.35 21.61
N ALA A 277 1.60 -9.07 20.91
CA ALA A 277 1.64 -8.48 19.57
C ALA A 277 2.31 -7.10 19.55
N LEU A 278 2.26 -6.35 20.64
CA LEU A 278 2.92 -5.05 20.80
C LEU A 278 4.38 -5.15 21.28
N GLY A 279 4.88 -6.35 21.58
CA GLY A 279 6.27 -6.56 21.99
C GLY A 279 6.53 -6.26 23.46
N ILE A 280 5.57 -6.52 24.36
CA ILE A 280 5.72 -6.29 25.80
C ILE A 280 6.94 -6.99 26.38
N SER A 281 7.30 -8.16 25.86
CA SER A 281 8.49 -8.92 26.33
C SER A 281 9.79 -8.15 26.15
N ASP A 282 9.92 -7.36 25.08
CA ASP A 282 11.11 -6.51 24.86
C ASP A 282 11.16 -5.35 25.85
N VAL A 283 10.01 -4.76 26.16
CA VAL A 283 9.89 -3.70 27.18
C VAL A 283 10.29 -4.25 28.55
N GLU A 284 9.75 -5.40 28.94
CA GLU A 284 10.09 -6.05 30.21
C GLU A 284 11.58 -6.44 30.29
N ALA A 285 12.17 -6.91 29.18
CA ALA A 285 13.60 -7.20 29.14
C ALA A 285 14.44 -5.95 29.32
N TRP A 286 14.02 -4.82 28.74
CA TRP A 286 14.67 -3.53 28.88
C TRP A 286 14.56 -3.00 30.32
N GLU A 287 13.37 -3.09 30.94
CA GLU A 287 13.14 -2.73 32.34
C GLU A 287 14.02 -3.56 33.30
N ARG A 288 14.04 -4.88 33.14
CA ARG A 288 14.91 -5.75 33.93
C ARG A 288 16.39 -5.35 33.84
N ARG A 289 16.83 -4.90 32.68
CA ARG A 289 18.23 -4.49 32.47
C ARG A 289 18.57 -3.15 33.09
N PHE A 290 17.66 -2.20 33.11
CA PHE A 290 17.96 -0.79 33.39
C PHE A 290 17.21 -0.18 34.59
N LEU A 291 16.05 -0.68 34.96
CA LEU A 291 15.21 -0.12 36.03
C LEU A 291 15.25 -0.95 37.33
N LEU A 292 15.44 -2.26 37.22
CA LEU A 292 15.42 -3.18 38.37
C LEU A 292 16.83 -3.41 38.95
N ARG A 293 17.64 -2.36 39.07
CA ARG A 293 18.96 -2.40 39.78
C ARG A 293 18.86 -1.92 41.18
#